data_95553718dd696ed7afe4a3856f1af992
#
_entry.id   95553718dd696ed7afe4a3856f1af992
#
_cell.length_a   1.000
_cell.length_b   1.000
_cell.length_c   1.000
_cell.angle_alpha   90.00
_cell.angle_beta   90.00
_cell.angle_gamma   90.00
#
_symmetry.space_group_name_H-M   'P 1'
#
loop_
_entity.id
_entity.type
_entity.pdbx_description
1 polymer ?
#
loop_
_entity_poly.entity_id
_entity_poly.type
_entity_poly.pdbx_seq_one_letter_code
_entity_poly.pdbx_strand_id
1 'polypeptide(L)'
;MVILGVDLGKARTGVAVCDKSELLASPVEVVNEHNRERLLERVAQLAKARRAEQIVVGLPRNMDGSEGESAQNARAFGAELAEKTGLPVDFSDERGTTITAHGFLNETNTRGKRRKATVDAVAATIILQDYLDYWRNRKGKFTQKTHRQIRFACAIITMCRAEMRF
;
A
#
# COMPACT_ATOMS: atom_id res chain seq x y z
N MET A 1 -4.60 13.36 8.90
CA MET A 1 -3.24 13.36 8.32
C MET A 1 -3.27 12.58 7.00
N VAL A 2 -2.55 13.01 5.97
CA VAL A 2 -2.46 12.27 4.72
C VAL A 2 -1.25 11.34 4.77
N ILE A 3 -1.46 10.04 4.57
CA ILE A 3 -0.40 9.02 4.60
C ILE A 3 -0.28 8.39 3.22
N LEU A 4 0.95 8.25 2.72
CA LEU A 4 1.25 7.53 1.49
C LEU A 4 1.68 6.10 1.83
N GLY A 5 1.04 5.10 1.25
CA GLY A 5 1.41 3.69 1.35
C GLY A 5 2.22 3.25 0.14
N VAL A 6 3.27 2.48 0.37
CA VAL A 6 4.18 1.97 -0.67
C VAL A 6 4.36 0.47 -0.51
N ASP A 7 4.06 -0.27 -1.56
CA ASP A 7 4.36 -1.70 -1.70
C ASP A 7 5.56 -1.88 -2.64
N LEU A 8 6.73 -2.16 -2.08
CA LEU A 8 7.98 -2.28 -2.83
C LEU A 8 8.14 -3.69 -3.43
N GLY A 9 7.63 -3.89 -4.64
CA GLY A 9 7.85 -5.12 -5.39
C GLY A 9 9.17 -5.14 -6.18
N LYS A 10 9.59 -6.34 -6.61
CA LYS A 10 10.83 -6.54 -7.39
C LYS A 10 10.84 -5.85 -8.76
N ALA A 11 9.69 -5.75 -9.40
CA ALA A 11 9.56 -5.19 -10.75
C ALA A 11 8.64 -3.98 -10.80
N ARG A 12 7.80 -3.81 -9.81
CA ARG A 12 6.79 -2.75 -9.74
C ARG A 12 6.57 -2.35 -8.30
N THR A 13 6.30 -1.08 -8.10
CA THR A 13 6.00 -0.50 -6.79
C THR A 13 4.59 0.05 -6.82
N GLY A 14 3.72 -0.50 -5.99
CA GLY A 14 2.38 0.02 -5.78
C GLY A 14 2.40 1.23 -4.86
N VAL A 15 1.59 2.23 -5.15
CA VAL A 15 1.44 3.43 -4.31
C VAL A 15 -0.04 3.68 -4.03
N ALA A 16 -0.36 3.91 -2.77
CA ALA A 16 -1.70 4.26 -2.28
C ALA A 16 -1.66 5.51 -1.40
N VAL A 17 -2.79 6.13 -1.16
CA VAL A 17 -2.91 7.29 -0.28
C VAL A 17 -4.18 7.18 0.56
N CYS A 18 -4.16 7.65 1.79
CA CYS A 18 -5.38 7.78 2.58
C CYS A 18 -5.97 9.19 2.49
N ASP A 19 -7.25 9.31 2.82
CA ASP A 19 -7.91 10.58 3.03
C ASP A 19 -7.42 11.29 4.33
N LYS A 20 -7.70 12.58 4.46
CA LYS A 20 -7.31 13.36 5.66
C LYS A 20 -7.89 12.84 6.96
N SER A 21 -9.00 12.11 6.90
CA SER A 21 -9.65 11.49 8.06
C SER A 21 -9.01 10.17 8.49
N GLU A 22 -8.01 9.68 7.75
CA GLU A 22 -7.33 8.40 8.01
C GLU A 22 -8.30 7.20 8.03
N LEU A 23 -9.36 7.29 7.21
CA LEU A 23 -10.41 6.28 7.18
C LEU A 23 -10.27 5.29 6.04
N LEU A 24 -9.92 5.77 4.86
CA LEU A 24 -9.94 4.99 3.63
C LEU A 24 -8.64 5.19 2.84
N ALA A 25 -8.00 4.07 2.51
CA ALA A 25 -6.91 4.05 1.55
C ALA A 25 -7.43 3.89 0.12
N SER A 26 -6.82 4.60 -0.82
CA SER A 26 -7.15 4.56 -2.25
C SER A 26 -5.88 4.37 -3.08
N PRO A 27 -5.93 3.61 -4.19
CA PRO A 27 -4.77 3.45 -5.06
C PRO A 27 -4.42 4.77 -5.76
N VAL A 28 -3.13 4.99 -5.98
CA VAL A 28 -2.61 6.18 -6.68
C VAL A 28 -1.99 5.79 -8.00
N GLU A 29 -0.98 4.94 -7.97
CA GLU A 29 -0.20 4.57 -9.15
C GLU A 29 0.54 3.27 -8.93
N VAL A 30 0.83 2.57 -10.03
CA VAL A 30 1.82 1.48 -10.05
C VAL A 30 3.03 1.96 -10.85
N VAL A 31 4.13 2.18 -10.15
CA VAL A 31 5.38 2.65 -10.74
C VAL A 31 6.17 1.46 -11.30
N ASN A 32 6.38 1.45 -12.62
CA ASN A 32 7.20 0.45 -13.31
C ASN A 32 8.60 1.03 -13.55
N GLU A 33 9.42 1.06 -12.53
CA GLU A 33 10.78 1.60 -12.60
C GLU A 33 11.75 0.64 -11.91
N HIS A 34 12.81 0.27 -12.62
CA HIS A 34 13.85 -0.63 -12.13
C HIS A 34 15.06 0.13 -11.54
N ASN A 35 15.24 1.39 -11.95
CA ASN A 35 16.28 2.23 -11.39
C ASN A 35 15.82 2.76 -10.03
N ARG A 36 16.56 2.41 -8.98
CA ARG A 36 16.25 2.75 -7.59
C ARG A 36 16.13 4.26 -7.36
N GLU A 37 17.03 5.04 -7.92
CA GLU A 37 17.03 6.49 -7.73
C GLU A 37 15.81 7.14 -8.38
N ARG A 38 15.46 6.73 -9.61
CA ARG A 38 14.25 7.20 -10.30
C ARG A 38 12.98 6.78 -9.59
N LEU A 39 12.96 5.57 -9.04
CA LEU A 39 11.83 5.09 -8.24
C LEU A 39 11.63 5.94 -6.99
N LEU A 40 12.71 6.22 -6.24
CA LEU A 40 12.68 7.11 -5.07
C LEU A 40 12.19 8.50 -5.45
N GLU A 41 12.68 9.05 -6.57
CA GLU A 41 12.25 10.35 -7.08
C GLU A 41 10.75 10.35 -7.40
N ARG A 42 10.26 9.32 -8.10
CA ARG A 42 8.85 9.21 -8.46
C ARG A 42 7.97 9.12 -7.22
N VAL A 43 8.32 8.29 -6.24
CA VAL A 43 7.56 8.16 -4.99
C VAL A 43 7.58 9.48 -4.20
N ALA A 44 8.72 10.17 -4.14
CA ALA A 44 8.83 11.48 -3.51
C ALA A 44 7.93 12.54 -4.20
N GLN A 45 7.88 12.55 -5.53
CA GLN A 45 6.99 13.42 -6.29
C GLN A 45 5.51 13.13 -5.98
N LEU A 46 5.13 11.85 -5.88
CA LEU A 46 3.77 11.43 -5.52
C LEU A 46 3.42 11.88 -4.09
N ALA A 47 4.34 11.71 -3.13
CA ALA A 47 4.15 12.17 -1.77
C ALA A 47 3.90 13.68 -1.71
N LYS A 48 4.70 14.47 -2.44
CA LYS A 48 4.53 15.92 -2.54
C LYS A 48 3.21 16.30 -3.23
N ALA A 49 2.87 15.67 -4.35
CA ALA A 49 1.65 15.94 -5.10
C ALA A 49 0.38 15.64 -4.29
N ARG A 50 0.42 14.60 -3.46
CA ARG A 50 -0.68 14.21 -2.57
C ARG A 50 -0.66 14.94 -1.22
N ARG A 51 0.36 15.78 -0.97
CA ARG A 51 0.56 16.48 0.30
C ARG A 51 0.64 15.50 1.46
N ALA A 52 1.35 14.40 1.27
CA ALA A 52 1.55 13.40 2.31
C ALA A 52 2.37 13.99 3.47
N GLU A 53 1.97 13.64 4.68
CA GLU A 53 2.61 14.05 5.93
C GLU A 53 3.40 12.89 6.54
N GLN A 54 3.16 11.66 6.08
CA GLN A 54 3.84 10.44 6.49
C GLN A 54 3.86 9.44 5.34
N ILE A 55 4.84 8.54 5.34
CA ILE A 55 4.94 7.43 4.39
C ILE A 55 4.93 6.11 5.19
N VAL A 56 4.24 5.11 4.67
CA VAL A 56 4.23 3.74 5.19
C VAL A 56 4.73 2.81 4.11
N VAL A 57 5.77 2.04 4.40
CA VAL A 57 6.35 1.05 3.48
C VAL A 57 5.96 -0.34 3.96
N GLY A 58 5.48 -1.18 3.06
CA GLY A 58 5.24 -2.59 3.33
C GLY A 58 6.54 -3.31 3.69
N LEU A 59 6.51 -4.12 4.76
CA LEU A 59 7.64 -4.88 5.25
C LEU A 59 7.36 -6.38 5.12
N PRO A 60 7.86 -7.03 4.05
CA PRO A 60 7.64 -8.46 3.84
C PRO A 60 8.49 -9.28 4.83
N ARG A 61 7.84 -9.81 5.86
CA ARG A 61 8.45 -10.71 6.84
C ARG A 61 8.15 -12.16 6.53
N ASN A 62 9.08 -13.04 6.90
CA ASN A 62 8.84 -14.48 6.87
C ASN A 62 7.76 -14.88 7.90
N MET A 63 7.16 -16.06 7.74
CA MET A 63 6.12 -16.55 8.65
C MET A 63 6.63 -16.72 10.10
N ASP A 64 7.94 -17.00 10.27
CA ASP A 64 8.61 -17.06 11.58
C ASP A 64 8.92 -15.69 12.20
N GLY A 65 8.62 -14.60 11.48
CA GLY A 65 8.87 -13.22 11.90
C GLY A 65 10.26 -12.69 11.55
N SER A 66 11.14 -13.52 10.98
CA SER A 66 12.45 -13.08 10.52
C SER A 66 12.36 -12.15 9.30
N GLU A 67 13.39 -11.32 9.11
CA GLU A 67 13.49 -10.39 7.99
C GLU A 67 14.48 -10.93 6.97
N GLY A 68 13.98 -11.32 5.79
CA GLY A 68 14.81 -11.72 4.65
C GLY A 68 15.32 -10.54 3.84
N GLU A 69 15.94 -10.82 2.70
CA GLU A 69 16.50 -9.82 1.77
C GLU A 69 15.47 -8.76 1.34
N SER A 70 14.23 -9.17 1.06
CA SER A 70 13.16 -8.24 0.66
C SER A 70 12.82 -7.24 1.77
N ALA A 71 12.79 -7.69 3.04
CA ALA A 71 12.55 -6.81 4.17
C ALA A 71 13.70 -5.83 4.40
N GLN A 72 14.95 -6.27 4.27
CA GLN A 72 16.12 -5.40 4.34
C GLN A 72 16.10 -4.34 3.24
N ASN A 73 15.74 -4.74 2.00
CA ASN A 73 15.59 -3.82 0.89
C ASN A 73 14.48 -2.79 1.15
N ALA A 74 13.34 -3.20 1.70
CA ALA A 74 12.26 -2.29 2.07
C ALA A 74 12.69 -1.28 3.15
N ARG A 75 13.47 -1.71 4.14
CA ARG A 75 14.03 -0.81 5.16
C ARG A 75 15.02 0.19 4.59
N ALA A 76 15.95 -0.26 3.74
CA ALA A 76 16.89 0.62 3.06
C ALA A 76 16.16 1.65 2.18
N PHE A 77 15.16 1.21 1.42
CA PHE A 77 14.33 2.09 0.60
C PHE A 77 13.58 3.12 1.45
N GLY A 78 12.99 2.70 2.57
CA GLY A 78 12.30 3.60 3.50
C GLY A 78 13.23 4.65 4.10
N ALA A 79 14.45 4.28 4.47
CA ALA A 79 15.46 5.23 4.98
C ALA A 79 15.85 6.28 3.94
N GLU A 80 16.13 5.85 2.70
CA GLU A 80 16.46 6.75 1.58
C GLU A 80 15.27 7.68 1.25
N LEU A 81 14.04 7.15 1.35
CA LEU A 81 12.84 7.93 1.11
C LEU A 81 12.59 8.98 2.20
N ALA A 82 12.86 8.65 3.47
CA ALA A 82 12.80 9.58 4.59
C ALA A 82 13.80 10.73 4.42
N GLU A 83 15.03 10.40 4.03
CA GLU A 83 16.07 11.40 3.75
C GLU A 83 15.70 12.32 2.58
N LYS A 84 15.17 11.74 1.49
CA LYS A 84 14.82 12.50 0.27
C LYS A 84 13.59 13.39 0.46
N THR A 85 12.60 12.96 1.24
CA THR A 85 11.33 13.67 1.42
C THR A 85 11.27 14.54 2.67
N GLY A 86 12.09 14.24 3.67
CA GLY A 86 11.98 14.83 5.02
C GLY A 86 10.75 14.38 5.80
N LEU A 87 10.01 13.38 5.31
CA LEU A 87 8.81 12.87 5.94
C LEU A 87 9.13 11.67 6.84
N PRO A 88 8.39 11.48 7.95
CA PRO A 88 8.52 10.26 8.75
C PRO A 88 8.08 9.04 7.93
N VAL A 89 8.89 7.99 7.99
CA VAL A 89 8.62 6.70 7.34
C VAL A 89 8.40 5.63 8.40
N ASP A 90 7.28 4.92 8.30
CA ASP A 90 6.95 3.78 9.15
C ASP A 90 6.81 2.51 8.30
N PHE A 91 6.75 1.35 8.94
CA PHE A 91 6.69 0.05 8.26
C PHE A 91 5.46 -0.74 8.70
N SER A 92 4.76 -1.31 7.72
CA SER A 92 3.61 -2.19 7.95
C SER A 92 3.99 -3.64 7.67
N ASP A 93 3.75 -4.52 8.63
CA ASP A 93 4.00 -5.96 8.50
C ASP A 93 3.01 -6.61 7.53
N GLU A 94 3.50 -7.24 6.47
CA GLU A 94 2.68 -7.83 5.40
C GLU A 94 2.24 -9.28 5.68
N ARG A 95 2.55 -9.84 6.84
CA ARG A 95 2.14 -11.20 7.20
C ARG A 95 0.62 -11.31 7.33
N GLY A 96 -0.07 -11.73 6.34
CA GLY A 96 -1.54 -11.86 6.31
C GLY A 96 -2.20 -10.99 5.25
N THR A 97 -1.56 -9.90 4.83
CA THR A 97 -2.05 -9.01 3.76
C THR A 97 -2.13 -9.73 2.41
N THR A 98 -1.16 -10.59 2.12
CA THR A 98 -1.09 -11.39 0.88
C THR A 98 -2.28 -12.33 0.72
N ILE A 99 -2.76 -12.94 1.81
CA ILE A 99 -3.91 -13.86 1.78
C ILE A 99 -5.19 -13.08 1.41
N THR A 100 -5.36 -11.89 1.97
CA THR A 100 -6.49 -11.02 1.72
C THR A 100 -6.48 -10.48 0.28
N ALA A 101 -5.32 -10.05 -0.22
CA ALA A 101 -5.15 -9.56 -1.58
C ALA A 101 -5.48 -10.63 -2.64
N HIS A 102 -4.99 -11.86 -2.46
CA HIS A 102 -5.30 -12.98 -3.35
C HIS A 102 -6.78 -13.38 -3.34
N GLY A 103 -7.45 -13.30 -2.21
CA GLY A 103 -8.89 -13.53 -2.09
C GLY A 103 -9.69 -12.57 -2.97
N PHE A 104 -9.41 -11.27 -2.89
CA PHE A 104 -10.11 -10.25 -3.68
C PHE A 104 -9.86 -10.35 -5.19
N LEU A 105 -8.68 -10.78 -5.60
CA LEU A 105 -8.32 -10.91 -7.02
C LEU A 105 -8.96 -12.11 -7.71
N ASN A 106 -9.24 -13.16 -6.98
CA ASN A 106 -9.95 -14.31 -7.50
C ASN A 106 -11.43 -13.99 -7.82
N GLU A 107 -12.03 -13.05 -7.10
CA GLU A 107 -13.41 -12.62 -7.32
C GLU A 107 -13.57 -11.67 -8.52
N THR A 108 -12.50 -10.95 -8.94
CA THR A 108 -12.60 -9.93 -10.00
C THR A 108 -12.42 -10.48 -11.43
N ASN A 109 -12.11 -11.76 -11.61
CA ASN A 109 -11.99 -12.46 -12.91
C ASN A 109 -11.13 -11.75 -13.97
N THR A 110 -10.18 -10.93 -13.56
CA THR A 110 -9.29 -10.15 -14.44
C THR A 110 -8.09 -10.98 -14.88
N ARG A 111 -7.78 -11.07 -16.17
CA ARG A 111 -6.68 -11.90 -16.73
C ARG A 111 -5.57 -11.03 -17.35
N GLY A 112 -4.31 -11.53 -17.32
CA GLY A 112 -3.17 -10.99 -18.07
C GLY A 112 -2.41 -9.84 -17.37
N LYS A 113 -1.72 -9.00 -18.16
CA LYS A 113 -0.86 -7.90 -17.68
C LYS A 113 -1.63 -6.84 -16.86
N ARG A 114 -2.90 -6.60 -17.20
CA ARG A 114 -3.79 -5.69 -16.46
C ARG A 114 -4.07 -6.21 -15.05
N ARG A 115 -4.24 -7.53 -14.89
CA ARG A 115 -4.40 -8.16 -13.57
C ARG A 115 -3.22 -7.85 -12.65
N LYS A 116 -1.98 -7.93 -13.17
CA LYS A 116 -0.78 -7.66 -12.38
C LYS A 116 -0.70 -6.23 -11.85
N ALA A 117 -1.01 -5.23 -12.70
CA ALA A 117 -1.00 -3.82 -12.28
C ALA A 117 -2.10 -3.54 -11.24
N THR A 118 -3.29 -4.14 -11.42
CA THR A 118 -4.38 -4.04 -10.43
C THR A 118 -3.99 -4.69 -9.11
N VAL A 119 -3.28 -5.85 -9.13
CA VAL A 119 -2.77 -6.53 -7.94
C VAL A 119 -1.85 -5.63 -7.13
N ASP A 120 -0.88 -5.02 -7.80
CA ASP A 120 0.15 -4.21 -7.12
C ASP A 120 -0.46 -2.92 -6.53
N ALA A 121 -1.43 -2.29 -7.21
CA ALA A 121 -2.17 -1.16 -6.67
C ALA A 121 -3.06 -1.54 -5.48
N VAL A 122 -3.71 -2.70 -5.56
CA VAL A 122 -4.53 -3.26 -4.47
C VAL A 122 -3.66 -3.63 -3.27
N ALA A 123 -2.48 -4.23 -3.49
CA ALA A 123 -1.56 -4.59 -2.41
C ALA A 123 -1.13 -3.36 -1.60
N ALA A 124 -0.67 -2.29 -2.24
CA ALA A 124 -0.32 -1.04 -1.55
C ALA A 124 -1.50 -0.44 -0.77
N THR A 125 -2.71 -0.55 -1.34
CA THR A 125 -3.92 -0.05 -0.69
C THR A 125 -4.27 -0.86 0.56
N ILE A 126 -4.12 -2.19 0.51
CA ILE A 126 -4.37 -3.08 1.65
C ILE A 126 -3.34 -2.84 2.76
N ILE A 127 -2.05 -2.73 2.41
CA ILE A 127 -0.97 -2.41 3.36
C ILE A 127 -1.29 -1.12 4.12
N LEU A 128 -1.68 -0.07 3.39
CA LEU A 128 -2.03 1.19 4.00
C LEU A 128 -3.29 1.10 4.85
N GLN A 129 -4.32 0.39 4.39
CA GLN A 129 -5.57 0.23 5.14
C GLN A 129 -5.34 -0.57 6.44
N ASP A 130 -4.56 -1.65 6.39
CA ASP A 130 -4.21 -2.44 7.58
C ASP A 130 -3.45 -1.58 8.60
N TYR A 131 -2.54 -0.72 8.13
CA TYR A 131 -1.83 0.24 8.98
C TYR A 131 -2.80 1.25 9.64
N LEU A 132 -3.73 1.83 8.87
CA LEU A 132 -4.73 2.76 9.39
C LEU A 132 -5.65 2.10 10.43
N ASP A 133 -6.11 0.88 10.15
CA ASP A 133 -6.97 0.13 11.05
C ASP A 133 -6.25 -0.29 12.33
N TYR A 134 -4.98 -0.68 12.24
CA TYR A 134 -4.14 -0.98 13.41
C TYR A 134 -4.01 0.23 14.34
N TRP A 135 -3.65 1.41 13.81
CA TRP A 135 -3.49 2.62 14.60
C TRP A 135 -4.82 3.12 15.17
N ARG A 136 -5.90 3.01 14.44
CA ARG A 136 -7.24 3.36 14.92
C ARG A 136 -7.68 2.46 16.07
N ASN A 137 -7.43 1.16 15.98
CA ASN A 137 -7.75 0.21 17.03
C ASN A 137 -6.90 0.45 18.31
N ARG A 138 -5.71 1.00 18.18
CA ARG A 138 -4.89 1.42 19.33
C ARG A 138 -5.36 2.74 19.96
N LYS A 139 -5.87 3.66 19.15
CA LYS A 139 -6.39 4.96 19.63
C LYS A 139 -7.82 4.85 20.20
N GLY A 140 -8.60 3.84 19.80
CA GLY A 140 -9.97 3.62 20.25
C GLY A 140 -10.22 2.14 20.57
N LYS A 141 -10.60 1.84 21.81
CA LYS A 141 -10.96 0.49 22.22
C LYS A 141 -12.08 -0.08 21.33
N PHE A 142 -11.75 -1.15 20.63
CA PHE A 142 -12.61 -2.24 20.22
C PHE A 142 -14.03 -1.93 19.71
N THR A 143 -14.24 -1.86 18.36
CA THR A 143 -15.51 -2.36 17.76
C THR A 143 -15.37 -2.59 16.24
N GLN A 144 -15.80 -3.78 15.77
CA GLN A 144 -16.20 -4.16 14.40
C GLN A 144 -15.11 -4.37 13.32
N LYS A 145 -14.38 -5.46 13.43
CA LYS A 145 -13.41 -5.90 12.42
C LYS A 145 -14.06 -6.52 11.16
N THR A 146 -15.28 -7.02 11.21
CA THR A 146 -15.85 -7.91 10.16
C THR A 146 -16.64 -7.16 9.06
N HIS A 147 -17.40 -6.12 9.40
CA HIS A 147 -18.22 -5.40 8.43
C HIS A 147 -17.45 -4.40 7.55
N ARG A 148 -16.28 -3.97 8.00
CA ARG A 148 -15.47 -2.94 7.31
C ARG A 148 -14.64 -3.49 6.16
N GLN A 149 -14.11 -4.70 6.30
CA GLN A 149 -13.36 -5.36 5.25
C GLN A 149 -14.20 -5.60 3.99
N ILE A 150 -15.47 -5.97 4.16
CA ILE A 150 -16.40 -6.18 3.04
C ILE A 150 -16.72 -4.87 2.31
N ARG A 151 -16.97 -3.78 3.03
CA ARG A 151 -17.24 -2.47 2.41
C ARG A 151 -16.04 -1.89 1.67
N PHE A 152 -14.84 -2.12 2.20
CA PHE A 152 -13.59 -1.68 1.60
C PHE A 152 -13.29 -2.43 0.29
N ALA A 153 -13.47 -3.74 0.28
CA ALA A 153 -13.35 -4.56 -0.93
C ALA A 153 -14.31 -4.09 -2.04
N CYS A 154 -15.58 -3.83 -1.69
CA CYS A 154 -16.54 -3.30 -2.65
C CYS A 154 -16.15 -1.91 -3.20
N ALA A 155 -15.60 -1.03 -2.38
CA ALA A 155 -15.17 0.29 -2.81
C ALA A 155 -14.00 0.22 -3.80
N ILE A 156 -12.98 -0.60 -3.53
CA ILE A 156 -11.84 -0.82 -4.44
C ILE A 156 -12.31 -1.42 -5.77
N ILE A 157 -13.18 -2.43 -5.73
CA ILE A 157 -13.73 -3.09 -6.92
C ILE A 157 -14.51 -2.07 -7.77
N THR A 158 -15.28 -1.19 -7.12
CA THR A 158 -16.06 -0.15 -7.82
C THR A 158 -15.15 0.91 -8.44
N MET A 159 -14.11 1.35 -7.76
CA MET A 159 -13.13 2.32 -8.28
C MET A 159 -12.32 1.73 -9.45
N CYS A 160 -11.82 0.49 -9.33
CA CYS A 160 -11.14 -0.18 -10.44
C CYS A 160 -12.05 -0.40 -11.66
N ARG A 161 -13.37 -0.56 -11.47
CA ARG A 161 -14.32 -0.62 -12.59
C ARG A 161 -14.57 0.74 -13.25
N ALA A 162 -14.53 1.82 -12.50
CA ALA A 162 -14.74 3.18 -13.03
C ALA A 162 -13.57 3.63 -13.93
N GLU A 163 -12.33 3.31 -13.55
CA GLU A 163 -11.13 3.65 -14.32
C GLU A 163 -10.93 2.78 -15.59
N MET A 164 -11.64 1.65 -15.69
CA MET A 164 -11.58 0.77 -16.87
C MET A 164 -12.61 1.12 -17.97
N ARG A 165 -13.37 2.19 -17.83
CA ARG A 165 -14.38 2.63 -18.83
C ARG A 165 -13.88 3.69 -19.82
N PHE A 166 -12.57 4.00 -19.82
CA PHE A 166 -11.94 4.87 -20.81
C PHE A 166 -10.90 4.14 -21.64
#